data_effa6cb041df8e4a3cac2e0f8060ca61
#
_entry.id   effa6cb041df8e4a3cac2e0f8060ca61
#
_cell.length_a   1.000
_cell.length_b   1.000
_cell.length_c   1.000
_cell.angle_alpha   90.00
_cell.angle_beta   90.00
_cell.angle_gamma   90.00
#
_symmetry.space_group_name_H-M   'P 1'
#
loop_
_entity.id
_entity.type
_entity.pdbx_description
1 polymer ?
#
loop_
_entity_poly.entity_id
_entity_poly.type
_entity_poly.pdbx_seq_one_letter_code
_entity_poly.pdbx_strand_id
1 'polypeptide(L)'
;DRLSPDNWRVQVGNKVGSVGLPLPGTSFRIVDPETYRPLPTGEAGMVLISGAQVMQGYLKNEQKNQSALLSIDGLSWYVTGDKGYLDEDGFLYILDRYSRFAKVGGEMVGLGTVEHMLRTLLPDPELELVVVSAPDEKKGEKLIVLSNRPLDPANLRERLMALGLNPLAFPSHYFHVEAIPRLGSGKVDYAGAKRLGLSLLHDNSGDSA
;
A
#
# COMPACT_ATOMS: atom_id res chain seq x y z
N ASP A 1 9.18 -27.29 -16.53
CA ASP A 1 10.30 -27.61 -15.64
C ASP A 1 10.22 -29.07 -15.18
N ARG A 2 11.31 -29.78 -15.40
CA ARG A 2 11.36 -31.22 -15.17
C ARG A 2 12.52 -31.53 -14.23
N LEU A 3 12.24 -32.27 -13.18
CA LEU A 3 13.23 -32.49 -12.13
C LEU A 3 13.77 -33.93 -12.11
N SER A 4 12.98 -34.93 -12.45
CA SER A 4 13.42 -36.33 -12.42
C SER A 4 12.61 -37.16 -13.40
N PRO A 5 13.24 -38.18 -14.05
CA PRO A 5 12.52 -39.14 -14.88
C PRO A 5 11.48 -39.96 -14.12
N ASP A 6 11.71 -40.19 -12.83
CA ASP A 6 10.89 -41.10 -12.01
C ASP A 6 9.83 -40.36 -11.19
N ASN A 7 9.93 -39.03 -11.08
CA ASN A 7 9.03 -38.23 -10.27
C ASN A 7 8.80 -36.87 -10.93
N TRP A 8 7.89 -36.83 -11.87
CA TRP A 8 7.52 -35.62 -12.59
C TRP A 8 6.93 -34.58 -11.68
N ARG A 9 7.76 -33.71 -11.12
CA ARG A 9 7.31 -32.52 -10.42
C ARG A 9 7.34 -31.35 -11.39
N VAL A 10 6.17 -30.81 -11.65
CA VAL A 10 6.05 -29.56 -12.40
C VAL A 10 6.18 -28.42 -11.41
N GLN A 11 7.20 -27.59 -11.60
CA GLN A 11 7.25 -26.31 -10.88
C GLN A 11 6.19 -25.39 -11.46
N VAL A 12 5.18 -25.07 -10.68
CA VAL A 12 4.19 -24.05 -11.06
C VAL A 12 4.83 -22.69 -10.80
N GLY A 13 5.07 -21.91 -11.85
CA GLY A 13 5.72 -20.59 -11.76
C GLY A 13 4.77 -19.44 -11.44
N ASN A 14 3.46 -19.70 -11.38
CA ASN A 14 2.43 -18.71 -11.07
C ASN A 14 1.45 -19.24 -10.02
N LYS A 15 0.95 -18.34 -9.20
CA LYS A 15 -0.09 -18.61 -8.20
C LYS A 15 -1.00 -17.39 -8.13
N VAL A 16 -2.30 -17.59 -8.26
CA VAL A 16 -3.28 -16.50 -8.33
C VAL A 16 -3.15 -15.60 -7.09
N GLY A 17 -3.10 -14.29 -7.31
CA GLY A 17 -2.93 -13.29 -6.26
C GLY A 17 -1.48 -13.01 -5.85
N SER A 18 -0.52 -13.85 -6.25
CA SER A 18 0.91 -13.61 -6.00
C SER A 18 1.57 -12.84 -7.15
N VAL A 19 2.71 -12.21 -6.86
CA VAL A 19 3.60 -11.64 -7.89
C VAL A 19 4.59 -12.67 -8.43
N GLY A 20 4.55 -13.90 -7.97
CA GLY A 20 5.39 -15.01 -8.41
C GLY A 20 6.54 -15.33 -7.47
N LEU A 21 7.47 -16.14 -7.99
CA LEU A 21 8.71 -16.54 -7.34
C LEU A 21 9.84 -15.57 -7.69
N PRO A 22 10.90 -15.46 -6.87
CA PRO A 22 12.07 -14.67 -7.22
C PRO A 22 12.77 -15.25 -8.45
N LEU A 23 13.28 -14.37 -9.31
CA LEU A 23 14.15 -14.79 -10.42
C LEU A 23 15.46 -15.40 -9.88
N PRO A 24 16.14 -16.29 -10.64
CA PRO A 24 17.43 -16.79 -10.25
C PRO A 24 18.43 -15.67 -9.92
N GLY A 25 19.07 -15.74 -8.76
CA GLY A 25 19.95 -14.69 -8.25
C GLY A 25 19.26 -13.53 -7.54
N THR A 26 17.93 -13.59 -7.38
CA THR A 26 17.13 -12.68 -6.56
C THR A 26 16.73 -13.37 -5.26
N SER A 27 16.73 -12.64 -4.18
CA SER A 27 16.22 -13.11 -2.90
C SER A 27 15.16 -12.14 -2.35
N PHE A 28 14.09 -12.69 -1.78
CA PHE A 28 13.11 -11.96 -1.00
C PHE A 28 13.32 -12.23 0.48
N ARG A 29 13.08 -11.24 1.32
CA ARG A 29 13.05 -11.38 2.78
C ARG A 29 11.90 -10.54 3.31
N ILE A 30 11.10 -11.13 4.19
CA ILE A 30 10.03 -10.40 4.90
C ILE A 30 10.55 -10.10 6.30
N VAL A 31 10.46 -8.83 6.68
CA VAL A 31 10.99 -8.36 7.96
C VAL A 31 10.00 -7.46 8.70
N ASP A 32 10.15 -7.36 9.99
CA ASP A 32 9.48 -6.35 10.79
C ASP A 32 9.91 -4.94 10.32
N PRO A 33 8.99 -4.00 10.07
CA PRO A 33 9.31 -2.70 9.46
C PRO A 33 10.12 -1.77 10.38
N GLU A 34 10.12 -1.97 11.69
CA GLU A 34 10.81 -1.11 12.66
C GLU A 34 12.18 -1.68 13.04
N THR A 35 12.25 -3.00 13.25
CA THR A 35 13.47 -3.66 13.75
C THR A 35 14.29 -4.34 12.66
N TYR A 36 13.71 -4.53 11.46
CA TYR A 36 14.27 -5.30 10.34
C TYR A 36 14.60 -6.76 10.68
N ARG A 37 14.04 -7.31 11.75
CA ARG A 37 14.17 -8.73 12.08
C ARG A 37 13.35 -9.58 11.13
N PRO A 38 13.87 -10.72 10.65
CA PRO A 38 13.12 -11.63 9.80
C PRO A 38 11.84 -12.10 10.47
N LEU A 39 10.76 -12.15 9.69
CA LEU A 39 9.47 -12.70 10.11
C LEU A 39 9.29 -14.12 9.57
N PRO A 40 8.52 -14.97 10.27
CA PRO A 40 8.16 -16.29 9.80
C PRO A 40 7.41 -16.29 8.48
N THR A 41 7.48 -17.39 7.74
CA THR A 41 6.68 -17.62 6.54
C THR A 41 5.19 -17.47 6.85
N GLY A 42 4.44 -16.80 5.97
CA GLY A 42 3.03 -16.49 6.17
C GLY A 42 2.76 -15.18 6.93
N GLU A 43 3.73 -14.66 7.68
CA GLU A 43 3.58 -13.38 8.36
C GLU A 43 3.86 -12.20 7.42
N ALA A 44 3.02 -11.17 7.50
CA ALA A 44 3.12 -9.99 6.66
C ALA A 44 4.04 -8.93 7.27
N GLY A 45 5.02 -8.47 6.51
CA GLY A 45 6.00 -7.47 6.91
C GLY A 45 6.52 -6.64 5.75
N MET A 46 7.62 -5.91 5.99
CA MET A 46 8.33 -5.15 4.97
C MET A 46 9.05 -6.11 4.01
N VAL A 47 8.81 -5.94 2.73
CA VAL A 47 9.48 -6.71 1.70
C VAL A 47 10.86 -6.12 1.41
N LEU A 48 11.89 -6.92 1.58
CA LEU A 48 13.25 -6.62 1.16
C LEU A 48 13.62 -7.46 -0.06
N ILE A 49 14.38 -6.86 -0.99
CA ILE A 49 14.86 -7.54 -2.19
C ILE A 49 16.38 -7.41 -2.26
N SER A 50 17.08 -8.53 -2.51
CA SER A 50 18.51 -8.56 -2.80
C SER A 50 18.76 -9.27 -4.11
N GLY A 51 19.79 -8.86 -4.85
CA GLY A 51 20.20 -9.47 -6.11
C GLY A 51 20.99 -8.52 -7.00
N ALA A 52 21.56 -9.05 -8.06
CA ALA A 52 22.40 -8.28 -8.98
C ALA A 52 21.66 -7.15 -9.72
N GLN A 53 20.31 -7.22 -9.80
CA GLN A 53 19.46 -6.20 -10.41
C GLN A 53 19.13 -5.03 -9.46
N VAL A 54 19.48 -5.14 -8.16
CA VAL A 54 19.24 -4.06 -7.20
C VAL A 54 20.18 -2.90 -7.53
N MET A 55 19.62 -1.71 -7.59
CA MET A 55 20.37 -0.48 -7.86
C MET A 55 21.47 -0.25 -6.81
N GLN A 56 22.55 0.40 -7.22
CA GLN A 56 23.63 0.82 -6.29
C GLN A 56 23.22 2.00 -5.40
N GLY A 57 22.18 2.75 -5.78
CA GLY A 57 21.66 3.88 -5.04
C GLY A 57 21.00 4.93 -5.91
N TYR A 58 20.40 5.92 -5.27
CA TYR A 58 19.86 7.13 -5.90
C TYR A 58 20.99 8.13 -6.14
N LEU A 59 21.10 8.64 -7.36
CA LEU A 59 22.14 9.60 -7.74
C LEU A 59 22.04 10.88 -6.86
N LYS A 60 23.14 11.25 -6.21
CA LYS A 60 23.27 12.48 -5.39
C LYS A 60 22.19 12.60 -4.30
N ASN A 61 21.69 11.50 -3.76
CA ASN A 61 20.69 11.51 -2.70
C ASN A 61 21.05 10.53 -1.58
N GLU A 62 22.05 10.90 -0.80
CA GLU A 62 22.61 10.09 0.27
C GLU A 62 21.57 9.74 1.36
N GLN A 63 20.74 10.71 1.74
CA GLN A 63 19.67 10.49 2.73
C GLN A 63 18.70 9.40 2.30
N LYS A 64 18.33 9.39 0.99
CA LYS A 64 17.45 8.36 0.45
C LYS A 64 18.16 7.02 0.34
N ASN A 65 19.47 7.01 0.05
CA ASN A 65 20.24 5.77 -0.01
C ASN A 65 20.30 5.07 1.34
N GLN A 66 20.53 5.82 2.42
CA GLN A 66 20.55 5.29 3.79
C GLN A 66 19.23 4.64 4.21
N SER A 67 18.10 5.15 3.73
CA SER A 67 16.77 4.58 4.04
C SER A 67 16.35 3.47 3.08
N ALA A 68 16.88 3.45 1.86
CA ALA A 68 16.46 2.52 0.81
C ALA A 68 17.34 1.28 0.71
N LEU A 69 18.58 1.33 1.19
CA LEU A 69 19.55 0.23 1.09
C LEU A 69 20.06 -0.16 2.47
N LEU A 70 19.91 -1.45 2.80
CA LEU A 70 20.38 -2.02 4.05
C LEU A 70 21.47 -3.06 3.77
N SER A 71 22.50 -3.12 4.61
CA SER A 71 23.46 -4.21 4.60
C SER A 71 23.09 -5.20 5.72
N ILE A 72 22.70 -6.42 5.32
CA ILE A 72 22.35 -7.50 6.26
C ILE A 72 23.12 -8.74 5.82
N ASP A 73 23.88 -9.36 6.72
CA ASP A 73 24.68 -10.57 6.47
C ASP A 73 25.65 -10.44 5.28
N GLY A 74 26.22 -9.24 5.08
CA GLY A 74 27.12 -8.95 3.96
C GLY A 74 26.46 -8.79 2.59
N LEU A 75 25.13 -8.85 2.51
CA LEU A 75 24.34 -8.62 1.30
C LEU A 75 23.67 -7.24 1.35
N SER A 76 23.56 -6.61 0.17
CA SER A 76 22.78 -5.38 0.00
C SER A 76 21.31 -5.71 -0.24
N TRP A 77 20.42 -5.12 0.56
CA TRP A 77 18.99 -5.28 0.48
C TRP A 77 18.31 -3.95 0.18
N TYR A 78 17.43 -3.96 -0.81
CA TYR A 78 16.58 -2.83 -1.13
C TYR A 78 15.28 -2.90 -0.29
N VAL A 79 15.01 -1.83 0.45
CA VAL A 79 13.77 -1.63 1.21
C VAL A 79 12.71 -1.14 0.24
N THR A 80 11.77 -2.03 -0.13
CA THR A 80 10.79 -1.70 -1.19
C THR A 80 9.73 -0.70 -0.75
N GLY A 81 9.45 -0.64 0.55
CA GLY A 81 8.31 0.09 1.10
C GLY A 81 6.99 -0.65 0.93
N ASP A 82 7.00 -1.85 0.36
CA ASP A 82 5.81 -2.67 0.19
C ASP A 82 5.62 -3.59 1.40
N LYS A 83 4.38 -3.78 1.83
CA LYS A 83 3.97 -4.77 2.82
C LYS A 83 3.55 -6.04 2.08
N GLY A 84 4.10 -7.18 2.47
CA GLY A 84 3.78 -8.45 1.84
C GLY A 84 4.19 -9.64 2.71
N TYR A 85 3.95 -10.83 2.21
CA TYR A 85 4.36 -12.09 2.85
C TYR A 85 4.79 -13.11 1.81
N LEU A 86 5.56 -14.10 2.23
CA LEU A 86 5.88 -15.30 1.45
C LEU A 86 5.01 -16.44 1.95
N ASP A 87 4.45 -17.22 1.04
CA ASP A 87 3.80 -18.47 1.41
C ASP A 87 4.82 -19.63 1.56
N GLU A 88 4.33 -20.81 1.92
CA GLU A 88 5.17 -22.01 2.13
C GLU A 88 5.90 -22.48 0.86
N ASP A 89 5.37 -22.14 -0.32
CA ASP A 89 5.98 -22.45 -1.61
C ASP A 89 6.96 -21.36 -2.09
N GLY A 90 7.10 -20.25 -1.33
CA GLY A 90 7.99 -19.13 -1.63
C GLY A 90 7.40 -18.09 -2.58
N PHE A 91 6.10 -18.13 -2.86
CA PHE A 91 5.43 -17.09 -3.65
C PHE A 91 5.25 -15.82 -2.82
N LEU A 92 5.57 -14.67 -3.42
CA LEU A 92 5.41 -13.37 -2.80
C LEU A 92 4.01 -12.79 -3.08
N TYR A 93 3.34 -12.38 -2.00
CA TYR A 93 2.08 -11.65 -2.03
C TYR A 93 2.29 -10.23 -1.54
N ILE A 94 1.95 -9.25 -2.37
CA ILE A 94 1.98 -7.83 -1.98
C ILE A 94 0.58 -7.43 -1.50
N LEU A 95 0.51 -6.86 -0.31
CA LEU A 95 -0.74 -6.43 0.32
C LEU A 95 -1.03 -4.95 0.03
N ASP A 96 -0.06 -4.07 0.28
CA ASP A 96 -0.13 -2.63 0.01
C ASP A 96 1.27 -2.01 0.24
N ARG A 97 1.39 -0.70 0.08
CA ARG A 97 2.59 0.05 0.47
C ARG A 97 2.49 0.57 1.89
N TYR A 98 3.59 0.56 2.66
CA TYR A 98 3.61 1.13 4.00
C TYR A 98 3.22 2.62 4.01
N SER A 99 3.56 3.36 2.96
CA SER A 99 3.13 4.76 2.79
C SER A 99 1.62 4.92 2.57
N ARG A 100 0.90 3.82 2.35
CA ARG A 100 -0.55 3.77 2.15
C ARG A 100 -1.30 3.16 3.34
N PHE A 101 -0.70 3.22 4.52
CA PHE A 101 -1.39 2.94 5.78
C PHE A 101 -1.55 4.23 6.57
N ALA A 102 -2.66 4.34 7.30
CA ALA A 102 -2.92 5.37 8.29
C ALA A 102 -2.99 4.73 9.68
N LYS A 103 -2.43 5.40 10.68
CA LYS A 103 -2.56 4.96 12.07
C LYS A 103 -3.75 5.67 12.72
N VAL A 104 -4.90 5.01 12.74
CA VAL A 104 -6.16 5.57 13.22
C VAL A 104 -6.56 4.91 14.54
N GLY A 105 -6.55 5.66 15.62
CA GLY A 105 -6.89 5.13 16.95
C GLY A 105 -5.95 4.02 17.42
N GLY A 106 -4.70 4.03 16.99
CA GLY A 106 -3.70 3.01 17.30
C GLY A 106 -3.65 1.83 16.31
N GLU A 107 -4.64 1.69 15.43
CA GLU A 107 -4.71 0.62 14.43
C GLU A 107 -4.15 1.05 13.08
N MET A 108 -3.51 0.13 12.37
CA MET A 108 -2.99 0.32 11.02
C MET A 108 -4.07 0.03 9.99
N VAL A 109 -4.60 1.08 9.36
CA VAL A 109 -5.64 1.00 8.34
C VAL A 109 -5.03 1.10 6.96
N GLY A 110 -5.23 0.09 6.11
CA GLY A 110 -4.80 0.10 4.71
C GLY A 110 -5.71 1.00 3.86
N LEU A 111 -5.16 2.08 3.29
CA LEU A 111 -5.92 3.01 2.45
C LEU A 111 -6.40 2.34 1.16
N GLY A 112 -5.59 1.44 0.58
CA GLY A 112 -5.96 0.65 -0.59
C GLY A 112 -7.13 -0.30 -0.33
N THR A 113 -7.24 -0.86 0.87
CA THR A 113 -8.38 -1.70 1.27
C THR A 113 -9.67 -0.88 1.26
N VAL A 114 -9.64 0.33 1.84
CA VAL A 114 -10.81 1.22 1.85
C VAL A 114 -11.19 1.65 0.44
N GLU A 115 -10.22 1.97 -0.42
CA GLU A 115 -10.46 2.28 -1.84
C GLU A 115 -11.13 1.11 -2.57
N HIS A 116 -10.63 -0.10 -2.36
CA HIS A 116 -11.18 -1.30 -2.99
C HIS A 116 -12.65 -1.52 -2.58
N MET A 117 -12.95 -1.40 -1.30
CA MET A 117 -14.33 -1.52 -0.80
C MET A 117 -15.24 -0.43 -1.38
N LEU A 118 -14.78 0.83 -1.45
CA LEU A 118 -15.54 1.91 -2.07
C LEU A 118 -15.81 1.64 -3.55
N ARG A 119 -14.82 1.16 -4.31
CA ARG A 119 -14.99 0.79 -5.73
C ARG A 119 -15.97 -0.37 -5.91
N THR A 120 -15.97 -1.33 -5.01
CA THR A 120 -16.94 -2.45 -5.03
C THR A 120 -18.37 -1.95 -4.81
N LEU A 121 -18.55 -0.96 -3.95
CA LEU A 121 -19.85 -0.35 -3.68
C LEU A 121 -20.33 0.59 -4.80
N LEU A 122 -19.41 1.14 -5.56
CA LEU A 122 -19.64 2.15 -6.60
C LEU A 122 -19.11 1.62 -7.95
N PRO A 123 -19.83 0.70 -8.61
CA PRO A 123 -19.36 0.05 -9.85
C PRO A 123 -19.54 0.97 -11.07
N ASP A 124 -18.89 2.12 -11.05
CA ASP A 124 -18.82 3.09 -12.16
C ASP A 124 -17.39 3.05 -12.73
N PRO A 125 -17.18 2.63 -13.99
CA PRO A 125 -15.85 2.53 -14.60
C PRO A 125 -15.15 3.90 -14.78
N GLU A 126 -15.90 4.99 -14.79
CA GLU A 126 -15.36 6.34 -14.90
C GLU A 126 -15.10 6.98 -13.53
N LEU A 127 -15.50 6.33 -12.43
CA LEU A 127 -15.22 6.83 -11.10
C LEU A 127 -13.74 6.68 -10.78
N GLU A 128 -13.09 7.81 -10.61
CA GLU A 128 -11.77 7.88 -10.03
C GLU A 128 -11.89 8.31 -8.57
N LEU A 129 -11.30 7.52 -7.67
CA LEU A 129 -11.22 7.88 -6.26
C LEU A 129 -9.87 7.47 -5.67
N VAL A 130 -9.44 8.21 -4.67
CA VAL A 130 -8.26 7.93 -3.86
C VAL A 130 -8.56 8.23 -2.40
N VAL A 131 -8.07 7.36 -1.51
CA VAL A 131 -8.13 7.57 -0.06
C VAL A 131 -6.78 8.03 0.43
N VAL A 132 -6.75 9.11 1.21
CA VAL A 132 -5.56 9.66 1.83
C VAL A 132 -5.77 9.85 3.32
N SER A 133 -4.67 9.95 4.09
CA SER A 133 -4.74 10.24 5.52
C SER A 133 -4.42 11.70 5.81
N ALA A 134 -5.06 12.24 6.84
CA ALA A 134 -4.77 13.55 7.41
C ALA A 134 -4.60 13.43 8.93
N PRO A 135 -3.85 14.35 9.57
CA PRO A 135 -3.77 14.42 11.03
C PRO A 135 -5.15 14.57 11.69
N ASP A 136 -5.33 13.91 12.83
CA ASP A 136 -6.51 14.03 13.69
C ASP A 136 -6.07 14.08 15.16
N GLU A 137 -6.53 15.08 15.89
CA GLU A 137 -6.10 15.31 17.29
C GLU A 137 -6.49 14.16 18.24
N LYS A 138 -7.61 13.46 17.96
CA LYS A 138 -8.13 12.42 18.83
C LYS A 138 -7.68 11.03 18.46
N LYS A 139 -7.49 10.79 17.16
CA LYS A 139 -7.23 9.44 16.63
C LYS A 139 -5.84 9.30 16.00
N GLY A 140 -5.01 10.35 16.05
CA GLY A 140 -3.72 10.43 15.36
C GLY A 140 -3.89 10.76 13.88
N GLU A 141 -4.58 9.91 13.13
CA GLU A 141 -4.93 10.15 11.73
C GLU A 141 -6.42 9.91 11.47
N LYS A 142 -6.93 10.50 10.40
CA LYS A 142 -8.26 10.29 9.83
C LYS A 142 -8.17 10.08 8.33
N LEU A 143 -9.18 9.44 7.75
CA LEU A 143 -9.23 9.17 6.31
C LEU A 143 -10.08 10.21 5.59
N ILE A 144 -9.62 10.55 4.38
CA ILE A 144 -10.28 11.47 3.45
C ILE A 144 -10.40 10.75 2.11
N VAL A 145 -11.56 10.85 1.48
CA VAL A 145 -11.80 10.41 0.10
C VAL A 145 -11.76 11.61 -0.82
N LEU A 146 -10.97 11.54 -1.87
CA LEU A 146 -11.07 12.45 -3.03
C LEU A 146 -11.68 11.65 -4.18
N SER A 147 -12.62 12.23 -4.90
CA SER A 147 -13.26 11.57 -6.04
C SER A 147 -13.63 12.58 -7.13
N ASN A 148 -13.60 12.14 -8.39
CA ASN A 148 -14.01 12.95 -9.53
C ASN A 148 -15.54 13.02 -9.71
N ARG A 149 -16.30 12.44 -8.77
CA ARG A 149 -17.77 12.52 -8.70
C ARG A 149 -18.22 12.77 -7.27
N PRO A 150 -19.34 13.48 -7.05
CA PRO A 150 -19.93 13.64 -5.74
C PRO A 150 -20.31 12.27 -5.15
N LEU A 151 -20.01 12.05 -3.87
CA LEU A 151 -20.34 10.85 -3.13
C LEU A 151 -21.29 11.18 -1.99
N ASP A 152 -22.17 10.24 -1.63
CA ASP A 152 -23.05 10.34 -0.46
C ASP A 152 -22.42 9.66 0.76
N PRO A 153 -21.87 10.40 1.73
CA PRO A 153 -21.18 9.84 2.88
C PRO A 153 -22.08 8.97 3.77
N ALA A 154 -23.37 9.33 3.92
CA ALA A 154 -24.28 8.62 4.79
C ALA A 154 -24.60 7.22 4.25
N ASN A 155 -24.95 7.14 2.97
CA ASN A 155 -25.20 5.89 2.27
C ASN A 155 -23.94 4.99 2.23
N LEU A 156 -22.78 5.58 1.94
CA LEU A 156 -21.53 4.82 1.89
C LEU A 156 -21.11 4.28 3.25
N ARG A 157 -21.33 5.02 4.32
CA ARG A 157 -21.01 4.57 5.67
C ARG A 157 -21.78 3.31 6.06
N GLU A 158 -23.07 3.29 5.80
CA GLU A 158 -23.92 2.12 6.07
C GLU A 158 -23.49 0.90 5.27
N ARG A 159 -23.23 1.08 3.98
CA ARG A 159 -22.80 0.00 3.08
C ARG A 159 -21.40 -0.52 3.40
N LEU A 160 -20.46 0.34 3.76
CA LEU A 160 -19.12 -0.05 4.21
C LEU A 160 -19.17 -0.85 5.52
N MET A 161 -20.08 -0.47 6.43
CA MET A 161 -20.32 -1.23 7.67
C MET A 161 -20.86 -2.62 7.34
N ALA A 162 -21.79 -2.74 6.41
CA ALA A 162 -22.33 -4.02 5.97
C ALA A 162 -21.27 -4.94 5.32
N LEU A 163 -20.24 -4.36 4.71
CA LEU A 163 -19.06 -5.09 4.20
C LEU A 163 -18.03 -5.43 5.29
N GLY A 164 -18.27 -5.08 6.55
CA GLY A 164 -17.39 -5.40 7.68
C GLY A 164 -16.19 -4.46 7.83
N LEU A 165 -16.21 -3.25 7.23
CA LEU A 165 -15.17 -2.27 7.46
C LEU A 165 -15.15 -1.86 8.94
N ASN A 166 -13.96 -1.90 9.56
CA ASN A 166 -13.77 -1.43 10.92
C ASN A 166 -14.22 0.05 11.04
N PRO A 167 -15.02 0.43 12.04
CA PRO A 167 -15.49 1.81 12.25
C PRO A 167 -14.37 2.86 12.33
N LEU A 168 -13.18 2.49 12.78
CA LEU A 168 -12.00 3.38 12.78
C LEU A 168 -11.54 3.75 11.38
N ALA A 169 -11.78 2.86 10.41
CA ALA A 169 -11.39 3.04 9.01
C ALA A 169 -12.42 3.80 8.17
N PHE A 170 -13.55 4.24 8.75
CA PHE A 170 -14.52 5.06 8.01
C PHE A 170 -13.91 6.42 7.65
N PRO A 171 -13.96 6.80 6.36
CA PRO A 171 -13.56 8.13 5.95
C PRO A 171 -14.39 9.21 6.66
N SER A 172 -13.73 10.24 7.15
CA SER A 172 -14.37 11.35 7.84
C SER A 172 -14.82 12.47 6.89
N HIS A 173 -14.19 12.57 5.73
CA HIS A 173 -14.48 13.59 4.72
C HIS A 173 -14.47 12.98 3.33
N TYR A 174 -15.33 13.50 2.47
CA TYR A 174 -15.46 13.13 1.06
C TYR A 174 -15.46 14.42 0.24
N PHE A 175 -14.44 14.60 -0.59
CA PHE A 175 -14.30 15.78 -1.43
C PHE A 175 -14.47 15.43 -2.90
N HIS A 176 -15.31 16.19 -3.57
CA HIS A 176 -15.39 16.18 -5.03
C HIS A 176 -14.28 17.06 -5.60
N VAL A 177 -13.51 16.52 -6.53
CA VAL A 177 -12.40 17.19 -7.24
C VAL A 177 -12.55 16.99 -8.74
N GLU A 178 -12.10 17.93 -9.55
CA GLU A 178 -12.18 17.80 -11.01
C GLU A 178 -11.38 16.60 -11.53
N ALA A 179 -10.21 16.36 -10.97
CA ALA A 179 -9.36 15.23 -11.33
C ALA A 179 -8.51 14.75 -10.15
N ILE A 180 -8.25 13.45 -10.11
CA ILE A 180 -7.29 12.86 -9.18
C ILE A 180 -5.87 13.16 -9.67
N PRO A 181 -4.96 13.68 -8.80
CA PRO A 181 -3.58 13.97 -9.17
C PRO A 181 -2.85 12.75 -9.74
N ARG A 182 -2.13 12.94 -10.85
CA ARG A 182 -1.39 11.90 -11.55
C ARG A 182 0.05 12.31 -11.80
N LEU A 183 0.95 11.33 -11.75
CA LEU A 183 2.33 11.46 -12.18
C LEU A 183 2.40 11.52 -13.72
N GLY A 184 3.51 11.99 -14.27
CA GLY A 184 3.74 11.99 -15.71
C GLY A 184 3.69 10.58 -16.36
N SER A 185 3.79 9.52 -15.57
CA SER A 185 3.59 8.12 -16.00
C SER A 185 2.13 7.69 -16.08
N GLY A 186 1.15 8.57 -15.76
CA GLY A 186 -0.27 8.26 -15.69
C GLY A 186 -0.74 7.59 -14.39
N LYS A 187 0.19 7.17 -13.50
CA LYS A 187 -0.16 6.60 -12.19
C LYS A 187 -0.65 7.68 -11.23
N VAL A 188 -1.49 7.30 -10.27
CA VAL A 188 -1.95 8.21 -9.22
C VAL A 188 -0.75 8.80 -8.45
N ASP A 189 -0.70 10.12 -8.31
CA ASP A 189 0.23 10.81 -7.41
C ASP A 189 -0.37 10.88 -6.00
N TYR A 190 -0.12 9.86 -5.20
CA TYR A 190 -0.62 9.80 -3.82
C TYR A 190 -0.11 10.94 -2.93
N ALA A 191 1.10 11.44 -3.18
CA ALA A 191 1.64 12.57 -2.44
C ALA A 191 0.90 13.86 -2.82
N GLY A 192 0.64 14.07 -4.10
CA GLY A 192 -0.18 15.16 -4.62
C GLY A 192 -1.62 15.10 -4.10
N ALA A 193 -2.22 13.90 -4.12
CA ALA A 193 -3.56 13.68 -3.58
C ALA A 193 -3.63 13.98 -2.07
N LYS A 194 -2.62 13.59 -1.29
CA LYS A 194 -2.56 13.92 0.15
C LYS A 194 -2.47 15.43 0.37
N ARG A 195 -1.62 16.14 -0.38
CA ARG A 195 -1.53 17.61 -0.29
C ARG A 195 -2.86 18.28 -0.63
N LEU A 196 -3.53 17.85 -1.70
CA LEU A 196 -4.85 18.35 -2.10
C LEU A 196 -5.90 18.11 -1.01
N GLY A 197 -5.96 16.90 -0.45
CA GLY A 197 -6.90 16.58 0.64
C GLY A 197 -6.68 17.43 1.89
N LEU A 198 -5.42 17.72 2.24
CA LEU A 198 -5.10 18.60 3.36
C LEU A 198 -5.51 20.06 3.09
N SER A 199 -5.30 20.57 1.88
CA SER A 199 -5.75 21.91 1.49
C SER A 199 -7.27 22.04 1.61
N LEU A 200 -8.02 21.09 1.07
CA LEU A 200 -9.49 21.10 1.13
C LEU A 200 -10.04 21.00 2.57
N LEU A 201 -9.33 20.32 3.46
CA LEU A 201 -9.68 20.33 4.88
C LEU A 201 -9.52 21.71 5.53
N HIS A 202 -8.43 22.41 5.20
CA HIS A 202 -8.19 23.75 5.73
C HIS A 202 -9.24 24.76 5.23
N ASP A 203 -9.58 24.70 3.96
CA ASP A 203 -10.55 25.61 3.34
C ASP A 203 -11.95 25.42 3.98
N ASN A 204 -12.36 24.17 4.25
CA ASN A 204 -13.64 23.88 4.93
C ASN A 204 -13.65 24.18 6.44
N SER A 205 -12.49 24.29 7.06
CA SER A 205 -12.40 24.63 8.50
C SER A 205 -12.50 26.15 8.73
N GLY A 206 -12.24 26.97 7.71
CA GLY A 206 -12.32 28.43 7.73
C GLY A 206 -13.73 29.01 7.56
N ASP A 207 -14.67 28.25 7.03
CA ASP A 207 -16.07 28.71 6.77
C ASP A 207 -17.03 28.47 7.97
N SER A 208 -16.52 28.00 9.11
CA SER A 208 -17.31 27.66 10.32
C SER A 208 -16.99 28.59 11.51
N ALA A 209 -16.46 29.81 11.25
CA ALA A 209 -16.13 30.81 12.30
C ALA A 209 -17.07 32.03 12.20
#